data_c5c16887685dbaf22e285ddade34d10e
#
_entry.id   c5c16887685dbaf22e285ddade34d10e
#
_cell.length_a   1.000
_cell.length_b   1.000
_cell.length_c   1.000
_cell.angle_alpha   90.00
_cell.angle_beta   90.00
_cell.angle_gamma   90.00
#
_symmetry.space_group_name_H-M   'P 1'
#
loop_
_entity.id
_entity.type
_entity.pdbx_description
1 polymer ?
#
loop_
_entity_poly.entity_id
_entity_poly.type
_entity_poly.pdbx_seq_one_letter_code
_entity_poly.pdbx_strand_id
1 'polypeptide(L)'
;MLSLKRPAQRPQVDLHNQDYIRSFTAYLREHYLTGFEPEYLESEAFQHDVNEHVYRRAERFTDHLAPWVGSAFDLSDATVLEVGSGTGSSTLAFAPLAKHIHTYEIDEKATRAAQFRLKHFGVDNVSFENEIFAPQAKFVSDGKKADVVLLVATLEHMYYEELETVLKTAYAVLRPGGVMVIAETPNRLCPFDYHSSWMYFYQWLPPAVRERYYDRSPRPHFVADVKSVRNNNVFGTDERLTRWGNGISFHDFELALGADVHQWIIADGWEDQVRPLAPIFKDDEILLHMFEKLEIKANKAFARSWLYFIIRKPLVS
;
A
#
# COMPACT_ATOMS: atom_id res chain seq x y z
N MET A 1 32.38 -28.81 14.30
CA MET A 1 31.47 -28.97 13.19
C MET A 1 30.12 -28.40 13.64
N LEU A 2 29.82 -27.15 13.31
CA LEU A 2 28.50 -26.54 13.53
C LEU A 2 27.56 -27.07 12.45
N SER A 3 26.56 -27.85 12.88
CA SER A 3 25.49 -28.33 12.02
C SER A 3 24.72 -27.12 11.52
N LEU A 4 24.90 -26.74 10.26
CA LEU A 4 24.02 -25.83 9.54
C LEU A 4 22.64 -26.47 9.47
N LYS A 5 21.72 -26.07 10.34
CA LYS A 5 20.31 -26.39 10.20
C LYS A 5 19.88 -25.85 8.82
N ARG A 6 19.48 -26.74 7.90
CA ARG A 6 18.81 -26.33 6.67
C ARG A 6 17.63 -25.44 7.05
N PRO A 7 17.46 -24.27 6.45
CA PRO A 7 16.23 -23.50 6.65
C PRO A 7 15.05 -24.41 6.33
N ALA A 8 13.99 -24.34 7.13
CA ALA A 8 12.76 -25.04 6.88
C ALA A 8 12.33 -24.72 5.42
N GLN A 9 11.95 -25.76 4.68
CA GLN A 9 11.51 -25.59 3.29
C GLN A 9 10.28 -24.68 3.32
N ARG A 10 10.43 -23.44 2.83
CA ARG A 10 9.36 -22.44 2.83
C ARG A 10 8.26 -22.91 1.88
N PRO A 11 6.96 -22.66 2.17
CA PRO A 11 5.88 -23.09 1.31
C PRO A 11 6.03 -22.46 -0.08
N GLN A 12 5.90 -23.28 -1.10
CA GLN A 12 5.88 -22.85 -2.48
C GLN A 12 4.49 -22.27 -2.79
N VAL A 13 4.42 -20.99 -3.14
CA VAL A 13 3.18 -20.30 -3.48
C VAL A 13 2.89 -20.48 -4.96
N ASP A 14 1.87 -21.26 -5.30
CA ASP A 14 1.35 -21.40 -6.66
C ASP A 14 0.03 -20.63 -6.79
N LEU A 15 0.12 -19.37 -7.23
CA LEU A 15 -1.02 -18.47 -7.41
C LEU A 15 -1.97 -18.90 -8.53
N HIS A 16 -1.52 -19.77 -9.45
CA HIS A 16 -2.33 -20.29 -10.55
C HIS A 16 -2.95 -21.66 -10.26
N ASN A 17 -2.81 -22.15 -9.03
CA ASN A 17 -3.52 -23.34 -8.57
C ASN A 17 -5.03 -23.16 -8.71
N GLN A 18 -5.68 -24.04 -9.49
CA GLN A 18 -7.10 -23.91 -9.81
C GLN A 18 -8.02 -24.05 -8.60
N ASP A 19 -7.64 -24.86 -7.60
CA ASP A 19 -8.41 -25.00 -6.36
C ASP A 19 -8.31 -23.73 -5.50
N TYR A 20 -7.14 -23.10 -5.47
CA TYR A 20 -6.97 -21.79 -4.83
C TYR A 20 -7.81 -20.72 -5.52
N ILE A 21 -7.67 -20.54 -6.84
CA ILE A 21 -8.42 -19.53 -7.59
C ILE A 21 -9.91 -19.69 -7.36
N ARG A 22 -10.44 -20.91 -7.50
CA ARG A 22 -11.87 -21.20 -7.32
C ARG A 22 -12.34 -20.90 -5.88
N SER A 23 -11.63 -21.43 -4.89
CA SER A 23 -12.05 -21.31 -3.48
C SER A 23 -11.92 -19.88 -2.97
N PHE A 24 -10.85 -19.17 -3.32
CA PHE A 24 -10.65 -17.81 -2.88
C PHE A 24 -11.56 -16.81 -3.63
N THR A 25 -11.83 -17.03 -4.92
CA THR A 25 -12.85 -16.27 -5.67
C THR A 25 -14.23 -16.39 -5.01
N ALA A 26 -14.64 -17.63 -4.66
CA ALA A 26 -15.91 -17.87 -3.99
C ALA A 26 -15.95 -17.15 -2.63
N TYR A 27 -14.87 -17.26 -1.84
CA TYR A 27 -14.75 -16.59 -0.55
C TYR A 27 -14.86 -15.07 -0.66
N LEU A 28 -14.13 -14.45 -1.61
CA LEU A 28 -14.17 -13.00 -1.80
C LEU A 28 -15.57 -12.52 -2.21
N ARG A 29 -16.23 -13.22 -3.12
CA ARG A 29 -17.60 -12.86 -3.57
C ARG A 29 -18.63 -12.98 -2.44
N GLU A 30 -18.48 -13.94 -1.56
CA GLU A 30 -19.42 -14.18 -0.48
C GLU A 30 -19.18 -13.27 0.74
N HIS A 31 -17.92 -12.95 1.06
CA HIS A 31 -17.57 -12.35 2.35
C HIS A 31 -16.91 -10.97 2.27
N TYR A 32 -16.25 -10.62 1.16
CA TYR A 32 -15.49 -9.38 1.05
C TYR A 32 -16.04 -8.44 -0.02
N LEU A 33 -16.16 -8.88 -1.27
CA LEU A 33 -16.66 -8.08 -2.39
C LEU A 33 -18.22 -8.10 -2.41
N THR A 34 -18.82 -7.55 -1.35
CA THR A 34 -20.27 -7.59 -1.12
C THR A 34 -20.86 -6.18 -1.16
N GLY A 35 -22.16 -6.08 -1.45
CA GLY A 35 -22.88 -4.79 -1.37
C GLY A 35 -22.79 -3.92 -2.61
N PHE A 36 -22.31 -4.46 -3.72
CA PHE A 36 -22.32 -3.79 -5.02
C PHE A 36 -23.65 -3.99 -5.75
N GLU A 37 -23.98 -3.05 -6.64
CA GLU A 37 -25.15 -3.15 -7.50
C GLU A 37 -25.04 -4.35 -8.47
N PRO A 38 -26.17 -5.02 -8.82
CA PRO A 38 -26.15 -6.20 -9.68
C PRO A 38 -25.42 -6.00 -11.01
N GLU A 39 -25.61 -4.84 -11.64
CA GLU A 39 -24.97 -4.50 -12.92
C GLU A 39 -23.45 -4.47 -12.82
N TYR A 40 -22.90 -4.03 -11.65
CA TYR A 40 -21.47 -4.05 -11.44
C TYR A 40 -20.97 -5.49 -11.21
N LEU A 41 -21.69 -6.29 -10.44
CA LEU A 41 -21.32 -7.69 -10.15
C LEU A 41 -21.23 -8.56 -11.41
N GLU A 42 -21.95 -8.20 -12.48
CA GLU A 42 -21.94 -8.87 -13.79
C GLU A 42 -20.92 -8.25 -14.77
N SER A 43 -20.27 -7.14 -14.41
CA SER A 43 -19.39 -6.40 -15.30
C SER A 43 -17.98 -7.02 -15.43
N GLU A 44 -17.31 -6.74 -16.55
CA GLU A 44 -15.89 -7.05 -16.74
C GLU A 44 -14.99 -6.33 -15.71
N ALA A 45 -15.40 -5.13 -15.27
CA ALA A 45 -14.70 -4.37 -14.25
C ALA A 45 -14.67 -5.12 -12.91
N PHE A 46 -15.81 -5.68 -12.50
CA PHE A 46 -15.86 -6.51 -11.30
C PHE A 46 -15.00 -7.79 -11.42
N GLN A 47 -15.02 -8.44 -12.60
CA GLN A 47 -14.16 -9.60 -12.82
C GLN A 47 -12.68 -9.22 -12.79
N HIS A 48 -12.32 -8.04 -13.28
CA HIS A 48 -10.97 -7.50 -13.17
C HIS A 48 -10.58 -7.30 -11.70
N ASP A 49 -11.44 -6.68 -10.88
CA ASP A 49 -11.20 -6.45 -9.44
C ASP A 49 -11.05 -7.79 -8.69
N VAL A 50 -11.91 -8.77 -8.99
CA VAL A 50 -11.77 -10.13 -8.42
C VAL A 50 -10.38 -10.70 -8.74
N ASN A 51 -9.94 -10.64 -10.00
CA ASN A 51 -8.64 -11.18 -10.41
C ASN A 51 -7.46 -10.42 -9.77
N GLU A 52 -7.58 -9.10 -9.58
CA GLU A 52 -6.59 -8.31 -8.85
C GLU A 52 -6.44 -8.81 -7.40
N HIS A 53 -7.56 -9.04 -6.72
CA HIS A 53 -7.53 -9.58 -5.36
C HIS A 53 -7.06 -11.04 -5.31
N VAL A 54 -7.46 -11.89 -6.27
CA VAL A 54 -7.17 -13.33 -6.20
C VAL A 54 -5.69 -13.62 -6.45
N TYR A 55 -5.12 -13.14 -7.55
CA TYR A 55 -3.75 -13.53 -7.92
C TYR A 55 -2.88 -12.40 -8.49
N ARG A 56 -3.42 -11.50 -9.35
CA ARG A 56 -2.59 -10.55 -10.11
C ARG A 56 -1.73 -9.64 -9.24
N ARG A 57 -2.34 -9.09 -8.17
CA ARG A 57 -1.61 -8.20 -7.26
C ARG A 57 -0.55 -8.97 -6.46
N ALA A 58 -0.89 -10.15 -5.96
CA ALA A 58 0.06 -11.00 -5.25
C ALA A 58 1.21 -11.47 -6.16
N GLU A 59 0.92 -11.79 -7.42
CA GLU A 59 1.92 -12.13 -8.43
C GLU A 59 2.89 -10.98 -8.68
N ARG A 60 2.38 -9.77 -8.97
CA ARG A 60 3.23 -8.58 -9.12
C ARG A 60 4.10 -8.31 -7.91
N PHE A 61 3.57 -8.51 -6.71
CA PHE A 61 4.35 -8.31 -5.49
C PHE A 61 5.39 -9.39 -5.28
N THR A 62 5.08 -10.63 -5.60
CA THR A 62 6.03 -11.74 -5.50
C THR A 62 7.16 -11.60 -6.52
N ASP A 63 6.82 -11.23 -7.76
CA ASP A 63 7.78 -11.20 -8.86
C ASP A 63 8.61 -9.92 -8.93
N HIS A 64 8.09 -8.81 -8.37
CA HIS A 64 8.73 -7.51 -8.53
C HIS A 64 8.93 -6.74 -7.22
N LEU A 65 7.89 -6.58 -6.37
CA LEU A 65 8.00 -5.77 -5.17
C LEU A 65 8.95 -6.38 -4.14
N ALA A 66 8.75 -7.66 -3.80
CA ALA A 66 9.58 -8.33 -2.81
C ALA A 66 11.04 -8.50 -3.26
N PRO A 67 11.36 -8.82 -4.54
CA PRO A 67 12.72 -8.77 -5.06
C PRO A 67 13.36 -7.38 -5.03
N TRP A 68 12.60 -6.33 -5.37
CA TRP A 68 13.10 -4.96 -5.29
C TRP A 68 13.47 -4.56 -3.85
N VAL A 69 12.59 -4.85 -2.88
CA VAL A 69 12.90 -4.63 -1.45
C VAL A 69 14.09 -5.50 -1.01
N GLY A 70 14.14 -6.77 -1.45
CA GLY A 70 15.23 -7.69 -1.18
C GLY A 70 16.58 -7.24 -1.74
N SER A 71 16.60 -6.44 -2.81
CA SER A 71 17.84 -5.83 -3.31
C SER A 71 18.39 -4.71 -2.42
N ALA A 72 17.51 -4.06 -1.65
CA ALA A 72 17.85 -2.99 -0.74
C ALA A 72 18.07 -3.45 0.71
N PHE A 73 17.46 -4.57 1.13
CA PHE A 73 17.50 -5.07 2.49
C PHE A 73 17.37 -6.60 2.54
N ASP A 74 18.21 -7.28 3.36
CA ASP A 74 18.11 -8.73 3.56
C ASP A 74 16.90 -9.08 4.42
N LEU A 75 15.95 -9.81 3.81
CA LEU A 75 14.69 -10.21 4.43
C LEU A 75 14.76 -11.51 5.23
N SER A 76 15.85 -12.29 5.15
CA SER A 76 15.90 -13.69 5.58
C SER A 76 15.60 -13.92 7.07
N ASP A 77 15.96 -12.97 7.94
CA ASP A 77 15.68 -12.99 9.38
C ASP A 77 14.85 -11.78 9.83
N ALA A 78 14.24 -11.07 8.88
CA ALA A 78 13.55 -9.80 9.15
C ALA A 78 12.24 -10.01 9.91
N THR A 79 12.03 -9.18 10.94
CA THR A 79 10.72 -8.89 11.50
C THR A 79 10.08 -7.77 10.67
N VAL A 80 9.00 -8.09 9.99
CA VAL A 80 8.26 -7.16 9.13
C VAL A 80 7.04 -6.66 9.87
N LEU A 81 6.81 -5.36 9.83
CA LEU A 81 5.56 -4.72 10.23
C LEU A 81 4.85 -4.26 8.96
N GLU A 82 3.64 -4.70 8.73
CA GLU A 82 2.80 -4.29 7.61
C GLU A 82 1.57 -3.54 8.14
N VAL A 83 1.33 -2.34 7.63
CA VAL A 83 0.14 -1.54 7.95
C VAL A 83 -0.75 -1.45 6.72
N GLY A 84 -1.99 -1.91 6.85
CA GLY A 84 -2.94 -2.00 5.74
C GLY A 84 -2.67 -3.23 4.87
N SER A 85 -2.74 -4.44 5.46
CA SER A 85 -2.49 -5.69 4.70
C SER A 85 -3.59 -6.02 3.69
N GLY A 86 -4.76 -5.40 3.80
CA GLY A 86 -5.90 -5.68 2.95
C GLY A 86 -6.21 -7.19 2.88
N THR A 87 -6.42 -7.72 1.69
CA THR A 87 -6.65 -9.15 1.48
C THR A 87 -5.37 -10.01 1.45
N GLY A 88 -4.23 -9.47 1.92
CA GLY A 88 -2.99 -10.21 2.14
C GLY A 88 -2.13 -10.46 0.88
N SER A 89 -2.22 -9.62 -0.14
CA SER A 89 -1.39 -9.80 -1.35
C SER A 89 0.10 -9.54 -1.10
N SER A 90 0.43 -8.45 -0.44
CA SER A 90 1.79 -8.12 0.01
C SER A 90 2.26 -9.07 1.10
N THR A 91 1.40 -9.36 2.08
CA THR A 91 1.70 -10.32 3.14
C THR A 91 2.15 -11.67 2.57
N LEU A 92 1.42 -12.21 1.59
CA LEU A 92 1.77 -13.48 0.94
C LEU A 92 3.11 -13.41 0.21
N ALA A 93 3.42 -12.29 -0.47
CA ALA A 93 4.67 -12.11 -1.19
C ALA A 93 5.89 -12.06 -0.26
N PHE A 94 5.75 -11.44 0.92
CA PHE A 94 6.85 -11.26 1.87
C PHE A 94 6.97 -12.39 2.89
N ALA A 95 5.91 -13.11 3.24
CA ALA A 95 5.95 -14.15 4.27
C ALA A 95 6.96 -15.27 4.00
N PRO A 96 7.14 -15.77 2.76
CA PRO A 96 8.18 -16.75 2.48
C PRO A 96 9.61 -16.23 2.66
N LEU A 97 9.82 -14.93 2.70
CA LEU A 97 11.14 -14.29 2.76
C LEU A 97 11.49 -13.82 4.18
N ALA A 98 10.48 -13.46 4.97
CA ALA A 98 10.65 -12.89 6.30
C ALA A 98 10.68 -13.94 7.42
N LYS A 99 11.27 -13.58 8.56
CA LYS A 99 11.17 -14.38 9.77
C LYS A 99 9.76 -14.41 10.32
N HIS A 100 9.16 -13.23 10.43
CA HIS A 100 7.79 -13.05 10.90
C HIS A 100 7.21 -11.74 10.38
N ILE A 101 5.92 -11.73 10.06
CA ILE A 101 5.17 -10.53 9.69
C ILE A 101 4.12 -10.24 10.76
N HIS A 102 4.08 -8.99 11.23
CA HIS A 102 2.99 -8.45 12.04
C HIS A 102 2.15 -7.54 11.16
N THR A 103 0.86 -7.88 10.96
CA THR A 103 -0.04 -7.07 10.11
C THR A 103 -1.06 -6.33 10.96
N TYR A 104 -1.36 -5.11 10.55
CA TYR A 104 -2.42 -4.26 11.07
C TYR A 104 -3.39 -3.91 9.95
N GLU A 105 -4.66 -4.28 10.13
CA GLU A 105 -5.73 -4.02 9.17
C GLU A 105 -7.01 -3.65 9.92
N ILE A 106 -7.68 -2.57 9.51
CA ILE A 106 -8.90 -2.10 10.17
C ILE A 106 -10.15 -2.81 9.68
N ASP A 107 -10.14 -3.30 8.43
CA ASP A 107 -11.24 -4.04 7.86
C ASP A 107 -11.15 -5.52 8.23
N GLU A 108 -12.03 -5.95 9.12
CA GLU A 108 -12.12 -7.35 9.58
C GLU A 108 -12.40 -8.33 8.41
N LYS A 109 -13.15 -7.90 7.39
CA LYS A 109 -13.43 -8.75 6.22
C LYS A 109 -12.17 -8.97 5.39
N ALA A 110 -11.37 -7.90 5.21
CA ALA A 110 -10.07 -7.98 4.54
C ALA A 110 -9.11 -8.88 5.31
N THR A 111 -9.01 -8.71 6.65
CA THR A 111 -8.21 -9.56 7.53
C THR A 111 -8.59 -11.04 7.39
N ARG A 112 -9.88 -11.37 7.42
CA ARG A 112 -10.35 -12.74 7.23
C ARG A 112 -10.02 -13.31 5.85
N ALA A 113 -10.09 -12.48 4.80
CA ALA A 113 -9.68 -12.88 3.45
C ALA A 113 -8.17 -13.15 3.38
N ALA A 114 -7.35 -12.32 4.02
CA ALA A 114 -5.91 -12.54 4.13
C ALA A 114 -5.60 -13.86 4.86
N GLN A 115 -6.25 -14.12 6.00
CA GLN A 115 -6.10 -15.37 6.75
C GLN A 115 -6.50 -16.59 5.93
N PHE A 116 -7.61 -16.52 5.18
CA PHE A 116 -8.04 -17.59 4.26
C PHE A 116 -6.97 -17.88 3.22
N ARG A 117 -6.45 -16.82 2.57
CA ARG A 117 -5.39 -16.92 1.56
C ARG A 117 -4.13 -17.57 2.11
N LEU A 118 -3.60 -17.06 3.23
CA LEU A 118 -2.34 -17.55 3.80
C LEU A 118 -2.47 -18.99 4.29
N LYS A 119 -3.62 -19.35 4.88
CA LYS A 119 -3.91 -20.72 5.30
C LYS A 119 -3.89 -21.70 4.13
N HIS A 120 -4.41 -21.30 2.95
CA HIS A 120 -4.38 -22.14 1.75
C HIS A 120 -2.95 -22.53 1.35
N PHE A 121 -1.99 -21.57 1.48
CA PHE A 121 -0.59 -21.79 1.16
C PHE A 121 0.26 -22.31 2.33
N GLY A 122 -0.35 -22.63 3.47
CA GLY A 122 0.38 -23.13 4.65
C GLY A 122 1.33 -22.11 5.27
N VAL A 123 1.06 -20.80 5.10
CA VAL A 123 1.84 -19.72 5.72
C VAL A 123 1.41 -19.56 7.17
N ASP A 124 2.35 -19.68 8.12
CA ASP A 124 2.11 -19.68 9.57
C ASP A 124 2.92 -18.62 10.34
N ASN A 125 3.80 -17.89 9.66
CA ASN A 125 4.67 -16.87 10.26
C ASN A 125 4.08 -15.45 10.19
N VAL A 126 2.74 -15.31 10.28
CA VAL A 126 2.03 -14.03 10.23
C VAL A 126 1.12 -13.88 11.45
N SER A 127 1.20 -12.73 12.10
CA SER A 127 0.26 -12.31 13.17
C SER A 127 -0.63 -11.20 12.64
N PHE A 128 -1.93 -11.31 12.91
CA PHE A 128 -2.95 -10.34 12.48
C PHE A 128 -3.50 -9.59 13.67
N GLU A 129 -3.49 -8.26 13.61
CA GLU A 129 -4.16 -7.37 14.53
C GLU A 129 -5.21 -6.56 13.76
N ASN A 130 -6.49 -6.70 14.17
CA ASN A 130 -7.59 -5.98 13.51
C ASN A 130 -7.87 -4.68 14.25
N GLU A 131 -6.94 -3.76 14.18
CA GLU A 131 -6.97 -2.46 14.84
C GLU A 131 -6.16 -1.42 14.05
N ILE A 132 -6.35 -0.15 14.42
CA ILE A 132 -5.56 0.96 13.88
C ILE A 132 -4.12 0.85 14.39
N PHE A 133 -3.13 0.96 13.48
CA PHE A 133 -1.74 1.07 13.87
C PHE A 133 -1.43 2.49 14.37
N ALA A 134 -1.22 2.61 15.67
CA ALA A 134 -1.01 3.88 16.37
C ALA A 134 -0.10 3.65 17.59
N PRO A 135 0.31 4.68 18.35
CA PRO A 135 1.21 4.54 19.50
C PRO A 135 0.76 3.53 20.57
N GLN A 136 -0.54 3.27 20.70
CA GLN A 136 -1.11 2.29 21.61
C GLN A 136 -1.18 0.86 21.06
N ALA A 137 -0.90 0.67 19.76
CA ALA A 137 -0.94 -0.64 19.11
C ALA A 137 -0.06 -1.65 19.84
N LYS A 138 -0.50 -2.91 19.87
CA LYS A 138 0.17 -3.98 20.61
C LYS A 138 1.65 -4.13 20.27
N PHE A 139 2.03 -4.06 19.00
CA PHE A 139 3.43 -4.12 18.57
C PHE A 139 4.28 -3.04 19.25
N VAL A 140 3.73 -1.82 19.39
CA VAL A 140 4.41 -0.66 19.98
C VAL A 140 4.47 -0.81 21.51
N SER A 141 3.35 -1.15 22.15
CA SER A 141 3.24 -1.33 23.59
C SER A 141 4.10 -2.50 24.13
N ASP A 142 4.27 -3.55 23.32
CA ASP A 142 5.18 -4.67 23.62
C ASP A 142 6.67 -4.30 23.46
N GLY A 143 6.98 -3.06 23.05
CA GLY A 143 8.36 -2.59 22.82
C GLY A 143 9.07 -3.25 21.64
N LYS A 144 8.33 -3.89 20.73
CA LYS A 144 8.88 -4.57 19.56
C LYS A 144 9.51 -3.59 18.57
N LYS A 145 10.50 -4.08 17.82
CA LYS A 145 11.15 -3.33 16.74
C LYS A 145 11.01 -4.10 15.43
N ALA A 146 10.80 -3.34 14.36
CA ALA A 146 10.74 -3.87 13.01
C ALA A 146 12.08 -3.66 12.28
N ASP A 147 12.42 -4.60 11.44
CA ASP A 147 13.50 -4.50 10.47
C ASP A 147 13.03 -3.84 9.18
N VAL A 148 11.80 -4.16 8.82
CA VAL A 148 11.11 -3.63 7.65
C VAL A 148 9.71 -3.18 8.04
N VAL A 149 9.31 -1.99 7.58
CA VAL A 149 7.93 -1.53 7.62
C VAL A 149 7.40 -1.47 6.19
N LEU A 150 6.24 -2.08 5.94
CA LEU A 150 5.55 -2.04 4.65
C LEU A 150 4.31 -1.13 4.74
N LEU A 151 4.26 -0.14 3.86
CA LEU A 151 3.13 0.77 3.64
C LEU A 151 2.76 0.70 2.15
N VAL A 152 1.91 -0.26 1.79
CA VAL A 152 1.59 -0.60 0.40
C VAL A 152 0.13 -0.27 0.11
N ALA A 153 -0.13 0.75 -0.72
CA ALA A 153 -1.48 1.23 -1.03
C ALA A 153 -2.32 1.47 0.24
N THR A 154 -1.79 2.24 1.18
CA THR A 154 -2.38 2.39 2.52
C THR A 154 -2.50 3.87 2.93
N LEU A 155 -1.44 4.65 2.72
CA LEU A 155 -1.34 6.03 3.21
C LEU A 155 -2.39 6.94 2.57
N GLU A 156 -2.73 6.71 1.31
CA GLU A 156 -3.70 7.48 0.53
C GLU A 156 -5.11 7.42 1.08
N HIS A 157 -5.45 6.39 1.87
CA HIS A 157 -6.78 6.18 2.44
C HIS A 157 -6.95 6.81 3.83
N MET A 158 -5.95 7.56 4.30
CA MET A 158 -5.89 8.14 5.63
C MET A 158 -6.20 9.64 5.62
N TYR A 159 -6.84 10.13 6.70
CA TYR A 159 -6.80 11.55 7.03
C TYR A 159 -5.37 11.97 7.37
N TYR A 160 -5.08 13.27 7.28
CA TYR A 160 -3.74 13.76 7.54
C TYR A 160 -3.20 13.37 8.93
N GLU A 161 -4.03 13.49 9.97
CA GLU A 161 -3.66 13.15 11.35
C GLU A 161 -3.39 11.66 11.54
N GLU A 162 -4.15 10.80 10.83
CA GLU A 162 -3.93 9.36 10.81
C GLU A 162 -2.60 9.03 10.11
N LEU A 163 -2.38 9.62 8.95
CA LEU A 163 -1.17 9.45 8.14
C LEU A 163 0.08 9.90 8.91
N GLU A 164 0.07 11.10 9.50
CA GLU A 164 1.16 11.61 10.31
C GLU A 164 1.46 10.69 11.50
N THR A 165 0.41 10.23 12.19
CA THR A 165 0.52 9.29 13.32
C THR A 165 1.13 7.97 12.89
N VAL A 166 0.66 7.38 11.78
CA VAL A 166 1.19 6.13 11.25
C VAL A 166 2.65 6.27 10.84
N LEU A 167 3.02 7.32 10.10
CA LEU A 167 4.41 7.54 9.67
C LEU A 167 5.35 7.70 10.87
N LYS A 168 4.98 8.54 11.85
CA LYS A 168 5.78 8.74 13.07
C LYS A 168 5.93 7.46 13.88
N THR A 169 4.83 6.73 14.07
CA THR A 169 4.83 5.49 14.87
C THR A 169 5.63 4.39 14.16
N ALA A 170 5.44 4.22 12.85
CA ALA A 170 6.17 3.26 12.03
C ALA A 170 7.69 3.55 12.05
N TYR A 171 8.07 4.81 11.92
CA TYR A 171 9.48 5.21 12.01
C TYR A 171 10.05 5.00 13.41
N ALA A 172 9.27 5.25 14.48
CA ALA A 172 9.70 5.04 15.86
C ALA A 172 9.99 3.57 16.18
N VAL A 173 9.18 2.64 15.65
CA VAL A 173 9.38 1.20 15.86
C VAL A 173 10.44 0.59 14.94
N LEU A 174 10.78 1.27 13.84
CA LEU A 174 11.83 0.82 12.95
C LEU A 174 13.20 0.88 13.65
N ARG A 175 13.98 -0.20 13.60
CA ARG A 175 15.32 -0.22 14.18
C ARG A 175 16.30 0.66 13.38
N PRO A 176 17.38 1.16 13.96
CA PRO A 176 18.47 1.78 13.20
C PRO A 176 18.97 0.84 12.09
N GLY A 177 19.15 1.35 10.87
CA GLY A 177 19.50 0.57 9.68
C GLY A 177 18.33 -0.20 9.04
N GLY A 178 17.17 -0.29 9.68
CA GLY A 178 15.96 -0.87 9.11
C GLY A 178 15.38 0.01 8.00
N VAL A 179 14.41 -0.54 7.24
CA VAL A 179 13.85 0.13 6.07
C VAL A 179 12.33 0.27 6.14
N MET A 180 11.82 1.42 5.66
CA MET A 180 10.40 1.67 5.45
C MET A 180 10.15 1.71 3.94
N VAL A 181 9.24 0.88 3.48
CA VAL A 181 8.88 0.71 2.07
C VAL A 181 7.55 1.40 1.82
N ILE A 182 7.53 2.34 0.91
CA ILE A 182 6.33 2.96 0.38
C ILE A 182 6.13 2.44 -1.04
N ALA A 183 4.95 1.88 -1.33
CA ALA A 183 4.63 1.32 -2.64
C ALA A 183 3.14 1.50 -2.97
N GLU A 184 2.81 1.55 -4.26
CA GLU A 184 1.44 1.74 -4.78
C GLU A 184 0.70 2.95 -4.19
N THR A 185 1.41 3.99 -3.79
CA THR A 185 0.82 5.20 -3.20
C THR A 185 0.73 6.31 -4.27
N PRO A 186 -0.46 6.86 -4.56
CA PRO A 186 -0.60 7.93 -5.56
C PRO A 186 0.05 9.23 -5.10
N ASN A 187 0.71 9.93 -6.04
CA ASN A 187 1.37 11.19 -5.77
C ASN A 187 0.43 12.37 -6.03
N ARG A 188 0.15 13.17 -4.99
CA ARG A 188 -0.69 14.38 -5.09
C ARG A 188 -0.11 15.44 -6.03
N LEU A 189 1.21 15.47 -6.24
CA LEU A 189 1.85 16.43 -7.13
C LEU A 189 1.67 16.08 -8.60
N CYS A 190 1.28 14.83 -8.91
CA CYS A 190 1.00 14.42 -10.28
C CYS A 190 -0.20 15.18 -10.84
N PRO A 191 -0.09 15.77 -12.06
CA PRO A 191 -1.18 16.49 -12.69
C PRO A 191 -2.43 15.63 -12.93
N PHE A 192 -2.27 14.36 -13.30
CA PHE A 192 -3.38 13.44 -13.53
C PHE A 192 -3.58 12.54 -12.32
N ASP A 193 -4.82 12.45 -11.83
CA ASP A 193 -5.22 11.54 -10.76
C ASP A 193 -5.48 10.13 -11.30
N TYR A 194 -4.45 9.30 -11.33
CA TYR A 194 -4.54 7.89 -11.78
C TYR A 194 -5.29 6.98 -10.80
N HIS A 195 -5.41 7.39 -9.54
CA HIS A 195 -5.95 6.54 -8.49
C HIS A 195 -7.46 6.62 -8.35
N SER A 196 -8.01 7.82 -8.13
CA SER A 196 -9.43 7.99 -7.79
C SER A 196 -10.27 8.52 -8.94
N SER A 197 -10.12 9.78 -9.31
CA SER A 197 -11.07 10.48 -10.18
C SER A 197 -10.83 10.36 -11.68
N TRP A 198 -9.62 9.99 -12.12
CA TRP A 198 -9.18 10.02 -13.52
C TRP A 198 -9.32 11.40 -14.16
N MET A 199 -9.07 12.46 -13.39
CA MET A 199 -9.12 13.83 -13.87
C MET A 199 -7.79 14.55 -13.66
N TYR A 200 -7.48 15.50 -14.55
CA TYR A 200 -6.35 16.40 -14.38
C TYR A 200 -6.58 17.38 -13.24
N PHE A 201 -5.55 17.62 -12.43
CA PHE A 201 -5.51 18.59 -11.33
C PHE A 201 -6.56 18.39 -10.24
N TYR A 202 -7.26 17.26 -10.22
CA TYR A 202 -8.31 17.00 -9.24
C TYR A 202 -7.77 16.98 -7.81
N GLN A 203 -6.61 16.36 -7.59
CA GLN A 203 -5.96 16.29 -6.28
C GLN A 203 -5.42 17.66 -5.82
N TRP A 204 -5.29 18.63 -6.71
CA TRP A 204 -4.86 20.00 -6.38
C TRP A 204 -6.02 20.90 -5.96
N LEU A 205 -7.25 20.49 -6.19
CA LEU A 205 -8.42 21.26 -5.79
C LEU A 205 -8.57 21.23 -4.26
N PRO A 206 -8.98 22.37 -3.64
CA PRO A 206 -9.38 22.37 -2.24
C PRO A 206 -10.49 21.33 -1.97
N PRO A 207 -10.55 20.71 -0.78
CA PRO A 207 -11.55 19.69 -0.44
C PRO A 207 -12.97 20.10 -0.79
N ALA A 208 -13.41 21.30 -0.43
CA ALA A 208 -14.75 21.82 -0.73
C ALA A 208 -15.06 21.96 -2.22
N VAL A 209 -14.03 22.06 -3.08
CA VAL A 209 -14.20 22.06 -4.54
C VAL A 209 -14.26 20.63 -5.04
N ARG A 210 -13.41 19.71 -4.55
CA ARG A 210 -13.46 18.28 -4.89
C ARG A 210 -14.82 17.68 -4.61
N GLU A 211 -15.44 18.00 -3.47
CA GLU A 211 -16.79 17.58 -3.07
C GLU A 211 -17.91 18.03 -4.04
N ARG A 212 -17.66 19.07 -4.83
CA ARG A 212 -18.62 19.60 -5.80
C ARG A 212 -18.28 19.24 -7.23
N TYR A 213 -17.07 18.72 -7.47
CA TYR A 213 -16.53 18.48 -8.81
C TYR A 213 -16.38 16.98 -9.14
N TYR A 214 -16.49 16.08 -8.16
CA TYR A 214 -16.29 14.64 -8.33
C TYR A 214 -17.19 14.01 -9.40
N ASP A 215 -18.40 14.55 -9.61
CA ASP A 215 -19.38 14.06 -10.58
C ASP A 215 -18.99 14.32 -12.05
N ARG A 216 -17.92 15.09 -12.28
CA ARG A 216 -17.29 15.27 -13.59
C ARG A 216 -16.30 14.17 -13.95
N SER A 217 -16.03 13.26 -13.04
CA SER A 217 -15.14 12.15 -13.30
C SER A 217 -15.67 11.25 -14.43
N PRO A 218 -14.81 10.83 -15.37
CA PRO A 218 -15.15 9.84 -16.38
C PRO A 218 -15.26 8.42 -15.82
N ARG A 219 -15.01 8.21 -14.51
CA ARG A 219 -15.04 6.93 -13.83
C ARG A 219 -16.40 6.70 -13.15
N PRO A 220 -17.36 5.98 -13.78
CA PRO A 220 -18.72 5.88 -13.27
C PRO A 220 -18.83 5.28 -11.88
N HIS A 221 -18.01 4.27 -11.58
CA HIS A 221 -18.01 3.62 -10.26
C HIS A 221 -17.59 4.58 -9.14
N PHE A 222 -16.53 5.37 -9.34
CA PHE A 222 -16.15 6.42 -8.40
C PHE A 222 -17.29 7.41 -8.13
N VAL A 223 -17.92 7.89 -9.20
CA VAL A 223 -19.05 8.84 -9.09
C VAL A 223 -20.23 8.22 -8.34
N ALA A 224 -20.60 6.99 -8.68
CA ALA A 224 -21.73 6.28 -8.07
C ALA A 224 -21.48 6.05 -6.57
N ASP A 225 -20.29 5.62 -6.21
CA ASP A 225 -19.92 5.34 -4.83
C ASP A 225 -19.90 6.60 -3.96
N VAL A 226 -19.24 7.67 -4.42
CA VAL A 226 -19.24 8.97 -3.69
C VAL A 226 -20.66 9.53 -3.57
N LYS A 227 -21.49 9.39 -4.61
CA LYS A 227 -22.87 9.84 -4.61
C LYS A 227 -23.76 9.06 -3.65
N SER A 228 -23.55 7.75 -3.51
CA SER A 228 -24.34 6.89 -2.61
C SER A 228 -24.24 7.35 -1.16
N VAL A 229 -23.05 7.72 -0.72
CA VAL A 229 -22.80 8.23 0.63
C VAL A 229 -23.47 9.57 0.87
N ARG A 230 -23.41 10.49 -0.11
CA ARG A 230 -24.07 11.79 -0.04
C ARG A 230 -25.60 11.69 0.15
N ASN A 231 -26.20 10.68 -0.46
CA ASN A 231 -27.64 10.45 -0.35
C ASN A 231 -28.07 9.78 0.97
N ASN A 232 -27.18 9.01 1.59
CA ASN A 232 -27.49 8.19 2.76
C ASN A 232 -27.09 8.82 4.11
N ASN A 233 -26.43 9.97 4.12
CA ASN A 233 -26.00 10.74 5.31
C ASN A 233 -25.23 9.93 6.37
N VAL A 234 -24.66 8.76 6.02
CA VAL A 234 -23.94 7.89 6.98
C VAL A 234 -22.50 8.40 7.22
N PHE A 235 -21.88 8.94 6.17
CA PHE A 235 -20.56 9.59 6.23
C PHE A 235 -20.57 10.85 5.39
N GLY A 236 -19.75 11.85 5.72
CA GLY A 236 -19.59 13.04 4.88
C GLY A 236 -18.96 12.69 3.52
N THR A 237 -19.25 13.49 2.50
CA THR A 237 -18.64 13.34 1.16
C THR A 237 -17.11 13.45 1.25
N ASP A 238 -16.59 14.29 2.15
CA ASP A 238 -15.16 14.44 2.41
C ASP A 238 -14.52 13.13 2.92
N GLU A 239 -15.17 12.46 3.87
CA GLU A 239 -14.70 11.16 4.37
C GLU A 239 -14.62 10.13 3.24
N ARG A 240 -15.65 10.04 2.42
CA ARG A 240 -15.67 9.09 1.31
C ARG A 240 -14.57 9.38 0.29
N LEU A 241 -14.38 10.65 -0.08
CA LEU A 241 -13.31 11.05 -0.99
C LEU A 241 -11.93 10.73 -0.40
N THR A 242 -11.74 10.94 0.90
CA THR A 242 -10.49 10.57 1.60
C THR A 242 -10.28 9.06 1.58
N ARG A 243 -11.30 8.26 1.90
CA ARG A 243 -11.21 6.78 1.90
C ARG A 243 -11.09 6.18 0.49
N TRP A 244 -11.52 6.91 -0.56
CA TRP A 244 -11.20 6.56 -1.95
C TRP A 244 -9.73 6.73 -2.28
N GLY A 245 -9.08 7.68 -1.68
CA GLY A 245 -7.66 7.92 -1.79
C GLY A 245 -7.30 9.35 -2.16
N ASN A 246 -6.53 9.96 -1.27
CA ASN A 246 -5.85 11.23 -1.49
C ASN A 246 -4.42 10.96 -1.93
N GLY A 247 -3.93 11.70 -2.92
CA GLY A 247 -2.50 11.64 -3.23
C GLY A 247 -1.65 12.10 -2.03
N ILE A 248 -0.47 11.52 -1.90
CA ILE A 248 0.54 11.85 -0.88
C ILE A 248 1.67 12.62 -1.55
N SER A 249 2.35 13.49 -0.83
CA SER A 249 3.48 14.28 -1.36
C SER A 249 4.67 14.28 -0.40
N PHE A 250 5.80 14.83 -0.84
CA PHE A 250 6.97 14.95 0.04
C PHE A 250 6.70 15.79 1.29
N HIS A 251 5.78 16.76 1.23
CA HIS A 251 5.42 17.59 2.38
C HIS A 251 4.89 16.76 3.55
N ASP A 252 4.12 15.70 3.26
CA ASP A 252 3.56 14.81 4.28
C ASP A 252 4.68 14.06 5.03
N PHE A 253 5.72 13.64 4.30
CA PHE A 253 6.89 12.98 4.88
C PHE A 253 7.80 13.95 5.63
N GLU A 254 8.01 15.16 5.13
CA GLU A 254 8.78 16.21 5.82
C GLU A 254 8.13 16.61 7.15
N LEU A 255 6.80 16.77 7.17
CA LEU A 255 6.05 17.10 8.39
C LEU A 255 6.09 15.96 9.41
N ALA A 256 6.01 14.71 8.96
CA ALA A 256 6.03 13.56 9.85
C ALA A 256 7.45 13.19 10.34
N LEU A 257 8.46 13.23 9.47
CA LEU A 257 9.79 12.66 9.70
C LEU A 257 10.93 13.69 9.69
N GLY A 258 10.65 14.93 9.28
CA GLY A 258 11.65 16.00 9.14
C GLY A 258 12.22 16.09 7.72
N ALA A 259 12.81 17.25 7.41
CA ALA A 259 13.33 17.56 6.06
C ALA A 259 14.49 16.65 5.61
N ASP A 260 15.19 16.01 6.55
CA ASP A 260 16.29 15.09 6.23
C ASP A 260 15.82 13.77 5.60
N VAL A 261 14.50 13.49 5.59
CA VAL A 261 13.92 12.27 5.03
C VAL A 261 14.37 12.02 3.58
N HIS A 262 14.59 13.08 2.80
CA HIS A 262 15.07 12.97 1.42
C HIS A 262 16.46 12.33 1.28
N GLN A 263 17.31 12.48 2.30
CA GLN A 263 18.66 11.91 2.34
C GLN A 263 18.62 10.43 2.76
N TRP A 264 17.54 9.98 3.37
CA TRP A 264 17.36 8.59 3.84
C TRP A 264 16.75 7.68 2.76
N ILE A 265 16.31 8.23 1.63
CA ILE A 265 15.77 7.46 0.50
C ILE A 265 16.93 6.76 -0.20
N ILE A 266 16.92 5.43 -0.20
CA ILE A 266 17.96 4.57 -0.77
C ILE A 266 17.56 3.90 -2.09
N ALA A 267 16.27 3.88 -2.39
CA ALA A 267 15.68 3.45 -3.66
C ALA A 267 14.51 4.40 -3.96
N ASP A 268 14.41 4.91 -5.16
CA ASP A 268 13.58 6.07 -5.50
C ASP A 268 12.47 5.78 -6.53
N GLY A 269 12.30 4.52 -6.91
CA GLY A 269 11.24 4.07 -7.82
C GLY A 269 11.50 4.38 -9.30
N TRP A 270 12.69 4.85 -9.66
CA TRP A 270 13.12 5.02 -11.06
C TRP A 270 13.93 3.83 -11.57
N GLU A 271 14.19 2.85 -10.71
CA GLU A 271 14.92 1.63 -11.05
C GLU A 271 14.11 0.76 -12.01
N ASP A 272 14.79 0.06 -12.93
CA ASP A 272 14.15 -0.83 -13.90
C ASP A 272 13.29 -1.93 -13.24
N GLN A 273 13.65 -2.34 -12.02
CA GLN A 273 12.92 -3.34 -11.23
C GLN A 273 11.50 -2.89 -10.84
N VAL A 274 11.27 -1.58 -10.74
CA VAL A 274 9.96 -1.00 -10.39
C VAL A 274 9.05 -0.83 -11.61
N ARG A 275 9.60 -0.80 -12.82
CA ARG A 275 8.81 -0.57 -14.06
C ARG A 275 7.65 -1.55 -14.26
N PRO A 276 7.75 -2.84 -13.94
CA PRO A 276 6.61 -3.76 -14.04
C PRO A 276 5.50 -3.46 -13.02
N LEU A 277 5.84 -2.83 -11.88
CA LEU A 277 4.89 -2.40 -10.86
C LEU A 277 4.24 -1.05 -11.22
N ALA A 278 5.08 -0.10 -11.64
CA ALA A 278 4.67 1.25 -12.01
C ALA A 278 5.47 1.71 -13.24
N PRO A 279 4.90 1.61 -14.44
CA PRO A 279 5.53 2.14 -15.65
C PRO A 279 5.77 3.65 -15.51
N ILE A 280 6.78 4.16 -16.23
CA ILE A 280 7.04 5.60 -16.28
C ILE A 280 6.02 6.23 -17.22
N PHE A 281 5.21 7.13 -16.69
CA PHE A 281 4.25 7.92 -17.46
C PHE A 281 4.88 9.23 -17.92
N LYS A 282 4.28 9.84 -18.94
CA LYS A 282 4.69 11.18 -19.39
C LYS A 282 4.63 12.23 -18.28
N ASP A 283 3.66 12.10 -17.37
CA ASP A 283 3.50 13.01 -16.24
C ASP A 283 4.67 12.90 -15.24
N ASP A 284 5.30 11.73 -15.10
CA ASP A 284 6.50 11.54 -14.29
C ASP A 284 7.67 12.35 -14.84
N GLU A 285 7.88 12.32 -16.16
CA GLU A 285 8.93 13.07 -16.85
C GLU A 285 8.70 14.58 -16.73
N ILE A 286 7.45 15.03 -16.88
CA ILE A 286 7.07 16.44 -16.70
C ILE A 286 7.34 16.88 -15.26
N LEU A 287 6.93 16.10 -14.28
CA LEU A 287 7.09 16.43 -12.87
C LEU A 287 8.58 16.44 -12.48
N LEU A 288 9.37 15.47 -12.96
CA LEU A 288 10.82 15.45 -12.77
C LEU A 288 11.48 16.71 -13.35
N HIS A 289 11.11 17.08 -14.56
CA HIS A 289 11.61 18.30 -15.19
C HIS A 289 11.22 19.57 -14.41
N MET A 290 10.00 19.62 -13.85
CA MET A 290 9.59 20.71 -12.97
C MET A 290 10.46 20.78 -11.71
N PHE A 291 10.78 19.64 -11.09
CA PHE A 291 11.66 19.59 -9.91
C PHE A 291 13.05 20.19 -10.24
N GLU A 292 13.60 19.81 -11.38
CA GLU A 292 14.89 20.32 -11.84
C GLU A 292 14.86 21.83 -12.14
N LYS A 293 13.87 22.28 -12.92
CA LYS A 293 13.77 23.69 -13.35
C LYS A 293 13.43 24.66 -12.22
N LEU A 294 12.66 24.22 -11.25
CA LEU A 294 12.26 25.01 -10.09
C LEU A 294 13.22 24.81 -8.90
N GLU A 295 14.28 24.01 -9.08
CA GLU A 295 15.26 23.70 -8.04
C GLU A 295 14.61 23.17 -6.74
N ILE A 296 13.55 22.36 -6.87
CA ILE A 296 12.83 21.78 -5.73
C ILE A 296 13.78 20.84 -4.98
N LYS A 297 13.95 21.08 -3.66
CA LYS A 297 14.89 20.33 -2.80
C LYS A 297 14.32 18.99 -2.29
N ALA A 298 13.41 18.38 -3.03
CA ALA A 298 12.86 17.05 -2.72
C ALA A 298 13.56 15.95 -3.52
N ASN A 299 13.56 14.73 -2.99
CA ASN A 299 14.10 13.58 -3.69
C ASN A 299 13.25 13.29 -4.95
N LYS A 300 13.87 12.87 -6.05
CA LYS A 300 13.20 12.55 -7.31
C LYS A 300 12.18 11.40 -7.19
N ALA A 301 12.18 10.63 -6.11
CA ALA A 301 11.14 9.67 -5.78
C ALA A 301 9.74 10.30 -5.82
N PHE A 302 9.63 11.57 -5.42
CA PHE A 302 8.39 12.33 -5.43
C PHE A 302 8.04 12.96 -6.79
N ALA A 303 8.81 12.67 -7.83
CA ALA A 303 8.48 13.02 -9.20
C ALA A 303 7.83 11.86 -9.98
N ARG A 304 7.38 10.79 -9.29
CA ARG A 304 6.63 9.67 -9.85
C ARG A 304 5.13 9.84 -9.60
N SER A 305 4.29 9.45 -10.55
CA SER A 305 2.82 9.43 -10.39
C SER A 305 2.37 8.44 -9.31
N TRP A 306 3.08 7.31 -9.23
CA TRP A 306 2.96 6.34 -8.16
C TRP A 306 4.26 6.33 -7.36
N LEU A 307 4.14 6.57 -6.07
CA LEU A 307 5.27 6.56 -5.16
C LEU A 307 5.70 5.13 -4.87
N TYR A 308 6.95 4.85 -5.23
CA TYR A 308 7.68 3.65 -4.87
C TYR A 308 9.04 4.09 -4.39
N PHE A 309 9.29 4.03 -3.09
CA PHE A 309 10.60 4.35 -2.56
C PHE A 309 10.87 3.65 -1.23
N ILE A 310 12.13 3.53 -0.88
CA ILE A 310 12.59 2.89 0.35
C ILE A 310 13.40 3.90 1.16
N ILE A 311 12.95 4.16 2.38
CA ILE A 311 13.66 4.96 3.37
C ILE A 311 14.48 4.00 4.25
N ARG A 312 15.76 4.31 4.48
CA ARG A 312 16.58 3.63 5.48
C ARG A 312 16.74 4.52 6.71
N LYS A 313 16.38 4.01 7.88
CA LYS A 313 16.61 4.72 9.14
C LYS A 313 18.11 4.82 9.42
N PRO A 314 18.66 6.00 9.69
CA PRO A 314 20.07 6.16 10.03
C PRO A 314 20.51 5.24 11.18
N LEU A 315 21.77 4.82 11.18
CA LEU A 315 22.34 3.96 12.25
C LEU A 315 22.50 4.73 13.57
N VAL A 316 22.69 6.04 13.47
CA VAL A 316 22.79 6.97 14.61
C VAL A 316 21.78 8.08 14.34
N SER A 317 20.83 8.28 15.22
CA SER A 317 19.88 9.39 15.20
C SER A 317 20.22 10.38 16.32
#